data_63917c158f371f02af1883702239b4aa
#
_entry.id   63917c158f371f02af1883702239b4aa
#
_cell.length_a   1.000
_cell.length_b   1.000
_cell.length_c   1.000
_cell.angle_alpha   90.00
_cell.angle_beta   90.00
_cell.angle_gamma   90.00
#
_symmetry.space_group_name_H-M   'P 1'
#
loop_
_entity.id
_entity.type
_entity.pdbx_description
1 polymer ?
#
loop_
_entity_poly.entity_id
_entity_poly.type
_entity_poly.pdbx_seq_one_letter_code
_entity_poly.pdbx_strand_id
1 'polypeptide(L)'
;MEKQRNHLQFVRAEKTLLPIEEEFLASVKKKIESQLGSAISKWEKYYTHPIYDCFLMIVNDRPLLTKVNLSPDAPNFWKELCVNNFSFHPKIVCYSDDFDEFQFICFEVPKGIFFSDLSNYPLSRKFNIQKTFLSTLDSMHSFKINENDETIKTVESFLPREAMSIYKTYPVVALFPAVKLAFKKIYTPQINDCGVCHFDLCHQNIIYTGDDIKLINFEYAANANTYLDIWLAKETLNCSDTTFDEVVGYLKKPQVETLYRHKDASLIFNFAYFNSKILSEYITFGLRDPVKLKIWINKSEFFYTKIQNKLFIEKSLDKLIRDFYYLWK
;
A
#
# COMPACT_ATOMS: atom_id res chain seq x y z
N MET A 1 -15.00 -20.89 17.02
CA MET A 1 -14.96 -19.49 16.60
C MET A 1 -14.76 -18.50 17.75
N GLU A 2 -15.46 -18.61 18.87
CA GLU A 2 -15.29 -17.71 20.04
C GLU A 2 -13.91 -17.78 20.72
N LYS A 3 -13.32 -18.99 20.87
CA LYS A 3 -11.97 -19.17 21.42
C LYS A 3 -10.84 -18.57 20.55
N GLN A 4 -11.06 -18.46 19.22
CA GLN A 4 -10.08 -17.86 18.31
C GLN A 4 -10.17 -16.32 18.33
N ARG A 5 -11.36 -15.75 18.56
CA ARG A 5 -11.53 -14.30 18.79
C ARG A 5 -10.73 -13.83 20.02
N ASN A 6 -10.71 -14.62 21.07
CA ASN A 6 -10.00 -14.27 22.31
C ASN A 6 -8.47 -14.25 22.14
N HIS A 7 -7.90 -15.09 21.27
CA HIS A 7 -6.45 -15.09 21.02
C HIS A 7 -6.00 -13.86 20.21
N LEU A 8 -6.85 -13.42 19.28
CA LEU A 8 -6.60 -12.18 18.49
C LEU A 8 -6.86 -10.90 19.29
N GLN A 9 -7.76 -10.95 20.28
CA GLN A 9 -7.94 -9.85 21.25
C GLN A 9 -6.73 -9.69 22.18
N PHE A 10 -6.00 -10.76 22.48
CA PHE A 10 -4.82 -10.72 23.35
C PHE A 10 -3.65 -9.94 22.73
N VAL A 11 -3.41 -10.10 21.42
CA VAL A 11 -2.40 -9.32 20.69
C VAL A 11 -2.77 -7.82 20.62
N ARG A 12 -4.05 -7.51 20.82
CA ARG A 12 -4.59 -6.15 20.80
C ARG A 12 -4.53 -5.44 22.14
N ALA A 13 -4.57 -6.20 23.26
CA ALA A 13 -4.55 -5.64 24.61
C ALA A 13 -3.17 -5.10 25.02
N GLU A 14 -2.09 -5.61 24.40
CA GLU A 14 -0.72 -5.14 24.66
C GLU A 14 -0.35 -3.83 23.95
N LYS A 15 -1.23 -3.28 23.10
CA LYS A 15 -1.07 -1.95 22.47
C LYS A 15 -1.98 -0.88 23.10
N THR A 16 -2.23 -0.91 24.37
CA THR A 16 -2.62 0.30 25.12
C THR A 16 -1.41 1.23 25.12
N LEU A 17 -1.60 2.45 24.60
CA LEU A 17 -0.60 3.52 24.59
C LEU A 17 0.03 3.61 25.99
N LEU A 18 1.33 3.38 26.08
CA LEU A 18 2.08 3.56 27.33
C LEU A 18 2.17 5.08 27.61
N PRO A 19 2.28 5.54 28.87
CA PRO A 19 2.47 6.96 29.20
C PRO A 19 3.64 7.62 28.45
N ILE A 20 4.67 6.86 28.08
CA ILE A 20 5.78 7.27 27.22
C ILE A 20 5.31 7.78 25.85
N GLU A 21 4.20 7.27 25.32
CA GLU A 21 3.65 7.71 24.03
C GLU A 21 2.99 9.08 24.11
N GLU A 22 2.40 9.45 25.23
CA GLU A 22 1.80 10.80 25.42
C GLU A 22 2.88 11.88 25.49
N GLU A 23 3.98 11.65 26.21
CA GLU A 23 5.11 12.57 26.28
C GLU A 23 5.78 12.70 24.90
N PHE A 24 5.94 11.60 24.18
CA PHE A 24 6.47 11.60 22.82
C PHE A 24 5.58 12.41 21.88
N LEU A 25 4.27 12.18 21.89
CA LEU A 25 3.31 12.92 21.05
C LEU A 25 3.29 14.41 21.40
N ALA A 26 3.39 14.77 22.69
CA ALA A 26 3.49 16.16 23.12
C ALA A 26 4.78 16.83 22.61
N SER A 27 5.90 16.09 22.62
CA SER A 27 7.19 16.55 22.07
C SER A 27 7.08 16.77 20.56
N VAL A 28 6.50 15.81 19.83
CA VAL A 28 6.27 15.93 18.37
C VAL A 28 5.39 17.13 18.06
N LYS A 29 4.27 17.31 18.78
CA LYS A 29 3.39 18.48 18.62
C LYS A 29 4.14 19.78 18.78
N LYS A 30 4.98 19.92 19.82
CA LYS A 30 5.80 21.10 20.07
C LYS A 30 6.82 21.37 18.97
N LYS A 31 7.45 20.32 18.42
CA LYS A 31 8.35 20.44 17.27
C LYS A 31 7.62 20.97 16.03
N ILE A 32 6.43 20.45 15.76
CA ILE A 32 5.58 20.90 14.63
C ILE A 32 5.21 22.37 14.81
N GLU A 33 4.73 22.77 15.98
CA GLU A 33 4.38 24.17 16.29
C GLU A 33 5.57 25.11 16.11
N SER A 34 6.76 24.67 16.51
CA SER A 34 8.00 25.42 16.34
C SER A 34 8.35 25.62 14.86
N GLN A 35 8.25 24.58 14.04
CA GLN A 35 8.56 24.65 12.61
C GLN A 35 7.54 25.48 11.83
N LEU A 36 6.25 25.38 12.20
CA LEU A 36 5.17 26.15 11.56
C LEU A 36 5.08 27.60 12.05
N GLY A 37 5.76 27.94 13.15
CA GLY A 37 5.68 29.25 13.79
C GLY A 37 4.27 29.58 14.29
N SER A 38 3.44 28.58 14.56
CA SER A 38 2.02 28.75 14.90
C SER A 38 1.53 27.62 15.79
N ALA A 39 0.64 27.96 16.72
CA ALA A 39 0.02 26.98 17.59
C ALA A 39 -0.99 26.10 16.83
N ILE A 40 -1.07 24.84 17.24
CA ILE A 40 -2.07 23.88 16.74
C ILE A 40 -3.36 24.08 17.56
N SER A 41 -4.40 24.61 16.92
CA SER A 41 -5.70 24.85 17.55
C SER A 41 -6.54 23.59 17.76
N LYS A 42 -6.30 22.56 16.94
CA LYS A 42 -6.96 21.26 17.02
C LYS A 42 -5.93 20.16 16.73
N TRP A 43 -5.97 19.09 17.55
CA TRP A 43 -5.10 17.91 17.41
C TRP A 43 -5.94 16.67 17.72
N GLU A 44 -6.38 15.97 16.71
CA GLU A 44 -7.24 14.79 16.85
C GLU A 44 -6.64 13.58 16.14
N LYS A 45 -6.62 12.47 16.84
CA LYS A 45 -6.23 11.19 16.25
C LYS A 45 -7.27 10.79 15.20
N TYR A 46 -6.83 10.71 13.95
CA TYR A 46 -7.67 10.39 12.81
C TYR A 46 -7.66 8.90 12.48
N TYR A 47 -6.47 8.28 12.53
CA TYR A 47 -6.29 6.90 12.14
C TYR A 47 -5.04 6.32 12.81
N THR A 48 -5.10 5.01 13.17
CA THR A 48 -3.94 4.25 13.68
C THR A 48 -3.52 3.21 12.67
N HIS A 49 -2.25 3.23 12.31
CA HIS A 49 -1.57 2.20 11.52
C HIS A 49 -0.56 1.47 12.43
N PRO A 50 -0.15 0.22 12.11
CA PRO A 50 0.82 -0.51 12.94
C PRO A 50 2.14 0.22 13.19
N ILE A 51 2.59 1.01 12.24
CA ILE A 51 3.89 1.70 12.28
C ILE A 51 3.78 3.21 12.52
N TYR A 52 2.60 3.81 12.45
CA TYR A 52 2.39 5.23 12.70
C TYR A 52 0.97 5.54 13.19
N ASP A 53 0.81 6.66 13.86
CA ASP A 53 -0.49 7.29 14.10
C ASP A 53 -0.69 8.47 13.16
N CYS A 54 -1.90 8.64 12.64
CA CYS A 54 -2.28 9.76 11.82
C CYS A 54 -3.18 10.72 12.60
N PHE A 55 -2.82 12.00 12.60
CA PHE A 55 -3.56 13.07 13.28
C PHE A 55 -4.08 14.08 12.27
N LEU A 56 -5.33 14.50 12.46
CA LEU A 56 -5.87 15.71 11.84
C LEU A 56 -5.57 16.88 12.76
N MET A 57 -4.90 17.88 12.24
CA MET A 57 -4.62 19.10 13.00
C MET A 57 -5.10 20.34 12.25
N ILE A 58 -5.43 21.40 12.99
CA ILE A 58 -5.79 22.71 12.45
C ILE A 58 -4.74 23.72 12.88
N VAL A 59 -4.14 24.39 11.92
CA VAL A 59 -3.14 25.44 12.11
C VAL A 59 -3.55 26.65 11.27
N ASN A 60 -3.80 27.80 11.90
CA ASN A 60 -4.27 29.00 11.20
C ASN A 60 -5.46 28.72 10.27
N ASP A 61 -6.47 28.02 10.78
CA ASP A 61 -7.69 27.58 10.05
C ASP A 61 -7.43 26.66 8.84
N ARG A 62 -6.22 26.15 8.69
CA ARG A 62 -5.87 25.19 7.64
C ARG A 62 -5.83 23.78 8.21
N PRO A 63 -6.55 22.81 7.61
CA PRO A 63 -6.44 21.41 7.98
C PRO A 63 -5.15 20.81 7.41
N LEU A 64 -4.40 20.14 8.27
CA LEU A 64 -3.20 19.39 7.93
C LEU A 64 -3.35 17.95 8.44
N LEU A 65 -2.76 16.99 7.71
CA LEU A 65 -2.60 15.62 8.19
C LEU A 65 -1.15 15.42 8.62
N THR A 66 -0.99 14.81 9.78
CA THR A 66 0.32 14.47 10.33
C THR A 66 0.39 12.97 10.57
N LYS A 67 1.37 12.31 9.98
CA LYS A 67 1.75 10.94 10.33
C LYS A 67 2.88 11.00 11.33
N VAL A 68 2.68 10.40 12.50
CA VAL A 68 3.67 10.30 13.56
C VAL A 68 4.17 8.86 13.60
N ASN A 69 5.45 8.67 13.38
CA ASN A 69 6.05 7.35 13.37
C ASN A 69 6.22 6.82 14.80
N LEU A 70 5.72 5.62 15.04
CA LEU A 70 5.81 4.92 16.33
C LEU A 70 6.85 3.80 16.30
N SER A 71 7.51 3.58 15.15
CA SER A 71 8.52 2.56 14.96
C SER A 71 9.86 3.19 14.57
N PRO A 72 10.99 2.66 15.04
CA PRO A 72 12.30 3.09 14.55
C PRO A 72 12.48 2.85 13.04
N ASP A 73 11.72 1.92 12.47
CA ASP A 73 11.73 1.60 11.05
C ASP A 73 10.74 2.47 10.27
N ALA A 74 11.00 3.79 10.20
CA ALA A 74 10.25 4.66 9.31
C ALA A 74 10.37 4.18 7.86
N PRO A 75 9.29 4.20 7.06
CA PRO A 75 9.39 3.91 5.65
C PRO A 75 10.43 4.81 5.01
N ASN A 76 11.48 4.23 4.41
CA ASN A 76 12.57 4.99 3.79
C ASN A 76 12.05 6.03 2.78
N PHE A 77 10.94 5.72 2.13
CA PHE A 77 10.33 6.61 1.16
C PHE A 77 9.77 7.91 1.74
N TRP A 78 9.43 7.98 3.03
CA TRP A 78 8.98 9.23 3.65
C TRP A 78 10.07 10.31 3.64
N LYS A 79 11.33 9.89 3.83
CA LYS A 79 12.48 10.81 3.73
C LYS A 79 12.59 11.38 2.31
N GLU A 80 12.43 10.52 1.31
CA GLU A 80 12.47 10.92 -0.10
C GLU A 80 11.31 11.86 -0.46
N LEU A 81 10.10 11.61 0.05
CA LEU A 81 8.96 12.52 -0.12
C LEU A 81 9.27 13.92 0.41
N CYS A 82 9.91 14.01 1.58
CA CYS A 82 10.25 15.28 2.22
C CYS A 82 11.30 16.07 1.44
N VAL A 83 12.32 15.39 0.95
CA VAL A 83 13.44 16.02 0.24
C VAL A 83 13.02 16.49 -1.16
N ASN A 84 12.23 15.68 -1.88
CA ASN A 84 11.99 15.91 -3.31
C ASN A 84 10.69 16.69 -3.61
N ASN A 85 9.78 16.85 -2.64
CA ASN A 85 8.50 17.57 -2.79
C ASN A 85 7.75 17.20 -4.09
N PHE A 86 7.49 15.92 -4.29
CA PHE A 86 6.91 15.38 -5.52
C PHE A 86 5.51 15.94 -5.81
N SER A 87 5.26 16.30 -7.07
CA SER A 87 3.98 16.85 -7.52
C SER A 87 2.81 15.87 -7.37
N PHE A 88 3.06 14.57 -7.41
CA PHE A 88 2.06 13.52 -7.23
C PHE A 88 1.67 13.28 -5.75
N HIS A 89 2.37 13.87 -4.79
CA HIS A 89 2.04 13.81 -3.35
C HIS A 89 1.39 15.13 -2.91
N PRO A 90 0.52 15.15 -1.88
CA PRO A 90 0.09 16.39 -1.25
C PRO A 90 1.28 17.19 -0.74
N LYS A 91 1.17 18.52 -0.79
CA LYS A 91 2.25 19.40 -0.39
C LYS A 91 2.66 19.14 1.06
N ILE A 92 3.93 18.80 1.27
CA ILE A 92 4.53 18.67 2.59
C ILE A 92 4.81 20.06 3.15
N VAL A 93 4.40 20.30 4.40
CA VAL A 93 4.54 21.61 5.06
C VAL A 93 5.61 21.60 6.14
N CYS A 94 5.79 20.49 6.84
CA CYS A 94 6.90 20.28 7.76
C CYS A 94 7.14 18.79 8.01
N TYR A 95 8.32 18.45 8.51
CA TYR A 95 8.71 17.08 8.81
C TYR A 95 9.85 17.07 9.85
N SER A 96 10.12 15.89 10.41
CA SER A 96 11.25 15.73 11.34
C SER A 96 12.58 15.94 10.64
N ASP A 97 13.44 16.81 11.20
CA ASP A 97 14.75 17.11 10.65
C ASP A 97 15.77 16.00 10.93
N ASP A 98 15.49 15.16 11.92
CA ASP A 98 16.33 14.03 12.29
C ASP A 98 15.94 12.81 11.44
N PHE A 99 16.74 12.53 10.41
CA PHE A 99 16.51 11.40 9.52
C PHE A 99 16.92 10.05 10.13
N ASP A 100 17.68 10.03 11.21
CA ASP A 100 17.99 8.80 11.94
C ASP A 100 16.86 8.43 12.89
N GLU A 101 16.13 9.45 13.40
CA GLU A 101 14.93 9.30 14.20
C GLU A 101 13.73 9.99 13.54
N PHE A 102 13.39 9.61 12.30
CA PHE A 102 12.30 10.22 11.57
C PHE A 102 10.96 10.06 12.33
N GLN A 103 10.48 11.15 12.91
CA GLN A 103 9.39 11.13 13.87
C GLN A 103 8.03 11.47 13.26
N PHE A 104 7.99 12.40 12.28
CA PHE A 104 6.73 12.84 11.69
C PHE A 104 6.89 13.45 10.30
N ILE A 105 5.78 13.44 9.56
CA ILE A 105 5.57 14.18 8.31
C ILE A 105 4.19 14.83 8.33
N CYS A 106 4.14 16.11 7.98
CA CYS A 106 2.91 16.90 7.89
C CYS A 106 2.66 17.34 6.46
N PHE A 107 1.46 17.19 5.97
CA PHE A 107 1.07 17.60 4.63
C PHE A 107 -0.32 18.22 4.59
N GLU A 108 -0.56 19.07 3.58
CA GLU A 108 -1.86 19.68 3.34
C GLU A 108 -2.90 18.60 3.03
N VAL A 109 -4.10 18.73 3.58
CA VAL A 109 -5.23 17.88 3.20
C VAL A 109 -5.63 18.24 1.77
N PRO A 110 -5.46 17.33 0.78
CA PRO A 110 -5.81 17.63 -0.59
C PRO A 110 -7.33 17.79 -0.71
N LYS A 111 -7.75 18.90 -1.32
CA LYS A 111 -9.18 19.14 -1.65
C LYS A 111 -9.49 18.33 -2.91
N GLY A 112 -10.27 17.29 -2.76
CA GLY A 112 -10.61 16.41 -3.88
C GLY A 112 -11.56 15.29 -3.49
N ILE A 113 -11.75 14.36 -4.41
CA ILE A 113 -12.59 13.18 -4.24
C ILE A 113 -11.75 11.92 -4.39
N PHE A 114 -12.00 10.92 -3.55
CA PHE A 114 -11.37 9.62 -3.70
C PHE A 114 -11.89 8.88 -4.94
N PHE A 115 -11.08 8.02 -5.52
CA PHE A 115 -11.51 7.20 -6.65
C PHE A 115 -12.73 6.33 -6.34
N SER A 116 -12.94 5.94 -5.09
CA SER A 116 -14.15 5.25 -4.63
C SER A 116 -15.44 6.02 -4.94
N ASP A 117 -15.37 7.34 -4.98
CA ASP A 117 -16.52 8.23 -5.16
C ASP A 117 -16.79 8.56 -6.62
N LEU A 118 -15.96 8.04 -7.54
CA LEU A 118 -16.10 8.29 -8.98
C LEU A 118 -17.24 7.51 -9.65
N SER A 119 -17.89 6.60 -8.93
CA SER A 119 -18.97 5.76 -9.49
C SER A 119 -20.11 6.58 -10.13
N ASN A 120 -20.38 7.77 -9.61
CA ASN A 120 -21.44 8.68 -10.05
C ASN A 120 -21.05 9.60 -11.23
N TYR A 121 -19.82 9.52 -11.72
CA TYR A 121 -19.39 10.39 -12.82
C TYR A 121 -19.72 9.78 -14.18
N PRO A 122 -20.02 10.61 -15.20
CA PRO A 122 -20.14 10.17 -16.58
C PRO A 122 -18.90 9.46 -17.10
N LEU A 123 -19.07 8.50 -18.00
CA LEU A 123 -17.98 7.68 -18.56
C LEU A 123 -16.84 8.54 -19.15
N SER A 124 -17.18 9.61 -19.88
CA SER A 124 -16.17 10.52 -20.47
C SER A 124 -15.28 11.16 -19.38
N ARG A 125 -15.86 11.53 -18.24
CA ARG A 125 -15.11 12.12 -17.13
C ARG A 125 -14.25 11.06 -16.44
N LYS A 126 -14.76 9.83 -16.26
CA LYS A 126 -13.97 8.71 -15.73
C LYS A 126 -12.75 8.44 -16.59
N PHE A 127 -12.91 8.46 -17.91
CA PHE A 127 -11.83 8.28 -18.86
C PHE A 127 -10.73 9.34 -18.72
N ASN A 128 -11.11 10.62 -18.63
CA ASN A 128 -10.13 11.69 -18.43
C ASN A 128 -9.39 11.55 -17.09
N ILE A 129 -10.09 11.17 -16.03
CA ILE A 129 -9.49 10.92 -14.72
C ILE A 129 -8.49 9.73 -14.78
N GLN A 130 -8.85 8.67 -15.49
CA GLN A 130 -7.96 7.52 -15.70
C GLN A 130 -6.70 7.92 -16.49
N LYS A 131 -6.85 8.74 -17.53
CA LYS A 131 -5.72 9.28 -18.28
C LYS A 131 -4.80 10.13 -17.40
N THR A 132 -5.38 11.03 -16.59
CA THR A 132 -4.63 11.83 -15.62
C THR A 132 -3.90 10.95 -14.62
N PHE A 133 -4.55 9.88 -14.13
CA PHE A 133 -3.94 8.94 -13.22
C PHE A 133 -2.72 8.23 -13.83
N LEU A 134 -2.81 7.77 -15.08
CA LEU A 134 -1.65 7.17 -15.75
C LEU A 134 -0.51 8.17 -15.96
N SER A 135 -0.82 9.40 -16.32
CA SER A 135 0.19 10.44 -16.44
C SER A 135 0.88 10.72 -15.09
N THR A 136 0.13 10.65 -13.99
CA THR A 136 0.67 10.76 -12.63
C THR A 136 1.57 9.59 -12.29
N LEU A 137 1.18 8.35 -12.64
CA LEU A 137 2.02 7.18 -12.48
C LEU A 137 3.29 7.26 -13.33
N ASP A 138 3.20 7.66 -14.58
CA ASP A 138 4.37 7.82 -15.45
C ASP A 138 5.36 8.85 -14.86
N SER A 139 4.84 9.96 -14.35
CA SER A 139 5.63 10.96 -13.62
C SER A 139 6.31 10.34 -12.38
N MET A 140 5.58 9.60 -11.55
CA MET A 140 6.13 8.93 -10.36
C MET A 140 7.18 7.89 -10.75
N HIS A 141 6.88 7.03 -11.71
CA HIS A 141 7.77 5.97 -12.19
C HIS A 141 9.05 6.50 -12.86
N SER A 142 9.06 7.76 -13.32
CA SER A 142 10.26 8.38 -13.89
C SER A 142 11.33 8.73 -12.84
N PHE A 143 10.94 8.81 -11.57
CA PHE A 143 11.90 9.05 -10.49
C PHE A 143 12.63 7.77 -10.09
N LYS A 144 13.91 7.91 -9.75
CA LYS A 144 14.75 6.85 -9.19
C LYS A 144 15.32 7.33 -7.87
N ILE A 145 15.10 6.57 -6.82
CA ILE A 145 15.64 6.86 -5.48
C ILE A 145 17.06 6.35 -5.38
N ASN A 146 17.33 5.20 -6.00
CA ASN A 146 18.64 4.55 -6.01
C ASN A 146 18.79 3.69 -7.28
N GLU A 147 19.96 3.09 -7.46
CA GLU A 147 20.29 2.21 -8.60
C GLU A 147 19.84 0.75 -8.41
N ASN A 148 19.19 0.42 -7.27
CA ASN A 148 18.83 -0.95 -6.95
C ASN A 148 17.38 -1.26 -7.35
N ASP A 149 17.17 -2.48 -7.86
CA ASP A 149 15.83 -3.05 -8.01
C ASP A 149 15.40 -3.74 -6.71
N GLU A 150 14.49 -3.12 -5.99
CA GLU A 150 13.97 -3.62 -4.72
C GLU A 150 12.73 -4.52 -4.86
N THR A 151 12.32 -4.88 -6.07
CA THR A 151 11.09 -5.65 -6.33
C THR A 151 11.04 -6.97 -5.54
N ILE A 152 12.15 -7.70 -5.48
CA ILE A 152 12.21 -8.96 -4.70
C ILE A 152 12.06 -8.69 -3.21
N LYS A 153 12.69 -7.65 -2.67
CA LYS A 153 12.56 -7.26 -1.25
C LYS A 153 11.12 -6.86 -0.94
N THR A 154 10.45 -6.17 -1.87
CA THR A 154 9.04 -5.79 -1.71
C THR A 154 8.13 -7.02 -1.60
N VAL A 155 8.31 -8.04 -2.46
CA VAL A 155 7.57 -9.31 -2.32
C VAL A 155 7.87 -9.99 -0.99
N GLU A 156 9.12 -9.97 -0.53
CA GLU A 156 9.51 -10.53 0.76
C GLU A 156 8.86 -9.79 1.94
N SER A 157 8.70 -8.48 1.84
CA SER A 157 8.03 -7.67 2.87
C SER A 157 6.53 -7.91 2.94
N PHE A 158 5.89 -8.26 1.82
CA PHE A 158 4.48 -8.63 1.80
C PHE A 158 4.19 -9.94 2.54
N LEU A 159 5.16 -10.82 2.65
CA LEU A 159 5.03 -12.17 3.17
C LEU A 159 6.06 -12.43 4.30
N PRO A 160 5.96 -11.73 5.44
CA PRO A 160 6.92 -11.84 6.53
C PRO A 160 6.87 -13.24 7.18
N ARG A 161 8.03 -13.74 7.62
CA ARG A 161 8.16 -15.07 8.26
C ARG A 161 7.37 -15.17 9.57
N GLU A 162 7.24 -14.06 10.26
CA GLU A 162 6.51 -13.95 11.54
C GLU A 162 5.04 -14.37 11.40
N ALA A 163 4.48 -14.22 10.21
CA ALA A 163 3.12 -14.62 9.90
C ALA A 163 2.91 -16.15 9.95
N MET A 164 3.97 -16.96 9.91
CA MET A 164 3.87 -18.43 9.99
C MET A 164 3.19 -18.92 11.28
N SER A 165 3.24 -18.16 12.37
CA SER A 165 2.54 -18.48 13.61
C SER A 165 1.02 -18.58 13.47
N ILE A 166 0.45 -17.96 12.44
CA ILE A 166 -1.01 -17.93 12.20
C ILE A 166 -1.46 -18.86 11.06
N TYR A 167 -0.57 -19.72 10.54
CA TYR A 167 -0.90 -20.57 9.39
C TYR A 167 -2.15 -21.46 9.60
N LYS A 168 -2.44 -21.87 10.83
CA LYS A 168 -3.64 -22.67 11.15
C LYS A 168 -4.94 -21.89 10.94
N THR A 169 -4.89 -20.58 11.19
CA THR A 169 -6.02 -19.66 10.98
C THR A 169 -6.07 -19.16 9.55
N TYR A 170 -4.89 -18.97 8.94
CA TYR A 170 -4.72 -18.48 7.59
C TYR A 170 -3.71 -19.37 6.83
N PRO A 171 -4.15 -20.52 6.30
CA PRO A 171 -3.25 -21.56 5.74
C PRO A 171 -2.43 -21.09 4.55
N VAL A 172 -2.85 -20.05 3.82
CA VAL A 172 -2.10 -19.50 2.68
C VAL A 172 -0.71 -19.02 3.09
N VAL A 173 -0.51 -18.67 4.36
CA VAL A 173 0.81 -18.30 4.92
C VAL A 173 1.86 -19.39 4.69
N ALA A 174 1.47 -20.65 4.71
CA ALA A 174 2.39 -21.78 4.46
C ALA A 174 2.98 -21.77 3.02
N LEU A 175 2.39 -21.00 2.11
CA LEU A 175 2.91 -20.84 0.74
C LEU A 175 4.03 -19.80 0.62
N PHE A 176 4.33 -19.00 1.63
CA PHE A 176 5.28 -17.88 1.50
C PHE A 176 6.64 -18.30 0.92
N PRO A 177 7.27 -19.40 1.34
CA PRO A 177 8.51 -19.85 0.72
C PRO A 177 8.34 -20.19 -0.76
N ALA A 178 7.24 -20.85 -1.14
CA ALA A 178 6.94 -21.21 -2.52
C ALA A 178 6.64 -19.99 -3.39
N VAL A 179 5.90 -19.00 -2.87
CA VAL A 179 5.64 -17.70 -3.53
C VAL A 179 6.95 -17.00 -3.84
N LYS A 180 7.81 -16.84 -2.84
CA LYS A 180 9.12 -16.20 -2.98
C LYS A 180 9.98 -16.91 -4.02
N LEU A 181 10.05 -18.25 -3.96
CA LEU A 181 10.85 -19.05 -4.89
C LEU A 181 10.29 -18.94 -6.31
N ALA A 182 8.97 -19.07 -6.49
CA ALA A 182 8.32 -18.96 -7.79
C ALA A 182 8.53 -17.58 -8.40
N PHE A 183 8.42 -16.51 -7.60
CA PHE A 183 8.67 -15.15 -8.06
C PHE A 183 10.12 -15.00 -8.54
N LYS A 184 11.12 -15.44 -7.77
CA LYS A 184 12.54 -15.38 -8.13
C LYS A 184 12.88 -16.17 -9.40
N LYS A 185 12.10 -17.22 -9.73
CA LYS A 185 12.31 -17.99 -10.96
C LYS A 185 11.83 -17.28 -12.22
N ILE A 186 10.78 -16.48 -12.13
CA ILE A 186 10.15 -15.86 -13.30
C ILE A 186 10.47 -14.37 -13.45
N TYR A 187 10.87 -13.72 -12.36
CA TYR A 187 11.23 -12.33 -12.35
C TYR A 187 12.75 -12.17 -12.50
N THR A 188 13.14 -11.49 -13.56
CA THR A 188 14.53 -11.08 -13.77
C THR A 188 14.62 -9.56 -13.54
N PRO A 189 15.41 -9.10 -12.53
CA PRO A 189 15.60 -7.68 -12.30
C PRO A 189 16.12 -6.96 -13.54
N GLN A 190 15.52 -5.80 -13.83
CA GLN A 190 15.94 -4.94 -14.94
C GLN A 190 15.94 -3.48 -14.45
N ILE A 191 17.12 -2.94 -14.19
CA ILE A 191 17.30 -1.58 -13.63
C ILE A 191 16.61 -0.51 -14.50
N ASN A 192 16.55 -0.71 -15.81
CA ASN A 192 15.91 0.23 -16.73
C ASN A 192 14.39 0.30 -16.58
N ASP A 193 13.77 -0.76 -16.02
CA ASP A 193 12.33 -0.84 -15.79
C ASP A 193 11.97 -0.39 -14.36
N CYS A 194 12.95 0.05 -13.56
CA CYS A 194 12.76 0.44 -12.18
C CYS A 194 12.56 1.95 -12.05
N GLY A 195 11.71 2.29 -11.11
CA GLY A 195 11.42 3.65 -10.67
C GLY A 195 10.67 3.62 -9.34
N VAL A 196 10.22 4.77 -8.89
CA VAL A 196 9.39 4.84 -7.70
C VAL A 196 8.04 4.18 -7.96
N CYS A 197 7.76 3.11 -7.23
CA CYS A 197 6.48 2.40 -7.23
C CYS A 197 5.74 2.65 -5.93
N HIS A 198 4.42 2.75 -5.99
CA HIS A 198 3.58 2.97 -4.81
C HIS A 198 3.23 1.67 -4.08
N PHE A 199 2.92 0.62 -4.82
CA PHE A 199 2.52 -0.70 -4.35
C PHE A 199 1.32 -0.76 -3.39
N ASP A 200 0.53 0.30 -3.33
CA ASP A 200 -0.76 0.33 -2.64
C ASP A 200 -1.76 1.27 -3.34
N LEU A 201 -1.82 1.20 -4.66
CA LEU A 201 -2.69 2.01 -5.51
C LEU A 201 -4.14 1.51 -5.43
N CYS A 202 -4.78 1.74 -4.29
CA CYS A 202 -6.20 1.45 -4.11
C CYS A 202 -7.03 2.73 -4.15
N HIS A 203 -8.34 2.59 -4.33
CA HIS A 203 -9.28 3.72 -4.44
C HIS A 203 -9.14 4.76 -3.31
N GLN A 204 -8.73 4.32 -2.11
CA GLN A 204 -8.59 5.18 -0.93
C GLN A 204 -7.27 5.97 -0.89
N ASN A 205 -6.31 5.59 -1.73
CA ASN A 205 -4.98 6.20 -1.78
C ASN A 205 -4.83 7.16 -2.97
N ILE A 206 -5.89 7.34 -3.76
CA ILE A 206 -5.89 8.15 -4.98
C ILE A 206 -6.96 9.23 -4.85
N ILE A 207 -6.54 10.50 -4.90
CA ILE A 207 -7.40 11.66 -4.73
C ILE A 207 -7.36 12.50 -6.01
N TYR A 208 -8.51 12.67 -6.65
CA TYR A 208 -8.67 13.55 -7.78
C TYR A 208 -9.04 14.95 -7.31
N THR A 209 -8.23 15.95 -7.64
CA THR A 209 -8.37 17.34 -7.19
C THR A 209 -9.08 18.26 -8.19
N GLY A 210 -9.58 17.71 -9.30
CA GLY A 210 -10.20 18.44 -10.40
C GLY A 210 -9.35 18.42 -11.66
N ASP A 211 -8.10 18.81 -11.57
CA ASP A 211 -7.15 18.88 -12.69
C ASP A 211 -5.98 17.92 -12.53
N ASP A 212 -5.75 17.41 -11.31
CA ASP A 212 -4.59 16.61 -10.98
C ASP A 212 -4.97 15.44 -10.06
N ILE A 213 -4.04 14.51 -9.87
CA ILE A 213 -4.17 13.39 -8.95
C ILE A 213 -3.09 13.46 -7.90
N LYS A 214 -3.50 13.29 -6.64
CA LYS A 214 -2.59 13.12 -5.50
C LYS A 214 -2.65 11.69 -5.00
N LEU A 215 -1.47 11.12 -4.79
CA LEU A 215 -1.29 9.81 -4.19
C LEU A 215 -0.90 9.99 -2.73
N ILE A 216 -1.48 9.18 -1.86
CA ILE A 216 -1.20 9.17 -0.42
C ILE A 216 -0.87 7.75 0.04
N ASN A 217 -0.31 7.61 1.24
CA ASN A 217 0.00 6.31 1.86
C ASN A 217 1.12 5.53 1.14
N PHE A 218 2.32 6.10 1.11
CA PHE A 218 3.52 5.55 0.49
C PHE A 218 4.28 4.55 1.38
N GLU A 219 3.60 3.81 2.25
CA GLU A 219 4.22 2.88 3.19
C GLU A 219 4.90 1.67 2.52
N TYR A 220 4.39 1.28 1.35
CA TYR A 220 4.96 0.19 0.56
C TYR A 220 5.81 0.66 -0.61
N ALA A 221 6.00 1.98 -0.74
CA ALA A 221 6.73 2.52 -1.87
C ALA A 221 8.20 2.10 -1.86
N ALA A 222 8.69 1.77 -3.03
CA ALA A 222 10.07 1.31 -3.23
C ALA A 222 10.58 1.67 -4.64
N ASN A 223 11.87 1.67 -4.84
CA ASN A 223 12.47 1.73 -6.16
C ASN A 223 12.44 0.34 -6.79
N ALA A 224 11.45 0.06 -7.60
CA ALA A 224 11.16 -1.28 -8.09
C ALA A 224 10.59 -1.28 -9.50
N ASN A 225 10.23 -2.45 -10.02
CA ASN A 225 9.70 -2.60 -11.37
C ASN A 225 8.33 -1.91 -11.53
N THR A 226 8.30 -0.86 -12.32
CA THR A 226 7.13 0.02 -12.52
C THR A 226 5.97 -0.70 -13.21
N TYR A 227 6.23 -1.70 -14.03
CA TYR A 227 5.17 -2.47 -14.70
C TYR A 227 4.39 -3.35 -13.74
N LEU A 228 5.00 -3.80 -12.62
CA LEU A 228 4.29 -4.53 -11.58
C LEU A 228 3.34 -3.61 -10.81
N ASP A 229 3.72 -2.35 -10.59
CA ASP A 229 2.84 -1.34 -9.98
C ASP A 229 1.62 -1.05 -10.88
N ILE A 230 1.80 -0.97 -12.21
CA ILE A 230 0.71 -0.81 -13.18
C ILE A 230 -0.23 -2.03 -13.15
N TRP A 231 0.30 -3.25 -13.13
CA TRP A 231 -0.53 -4.45 -13.03
C TRP A 231 -1.29 -4.53 -11.70
N LEU A 232 -0.66 -4.11 -10.61
CA LEU A 232 -1.31 -4.05 -9.31
C LEU A 232 -2.43 -2.98 -9.31
N ALA A 233 -2.19 -1.80 -9.88
CA ALA A 233 -3.19 -0.75 -10.03
C ALA A 233 -4.43 -1.25 -10.80
N LYS A 234 -4.25 -2.01 -11.87
CA LYS A 234 -5.35 -2.64 -12.61
C LYS A 234 -6.28 -3.42 -11.67
N GLU A 235 -5.70 -4.23 -10.80
CA GLU A 235 -6.44 -5.12 -9.92
C GLU A 235 -7.07 -4.40 -8.72
N THR A 236 -6.35 -3.45 -8.13
CA THR A 236 -6.83 -2.69 -6.97
C THR A 236 -7.93 -1.70 -7.35
N LEU A 237 -7.91 -1.20 -8.58
CA LEU A 237 -8.93 -0.31 -9.14
C LEU A 237 -10.06 -1.04 -9.85
N ASN A 238 -10.03 -2.38 -9.89
CA ASN A 238 -11.02 -3.21 -10.59
C ASN A 238 -11.22 -2.79 -12.06
N CYS A 239 -10.13 -2.43 -12.76
CA CYS A 239 -10.21 -2.13 -14.18
C CYS A 239 -10.57 -3.39 -14.99
N SER A 240 -11.57 -3.31 -15.87
CA SER A 240 -11.82 -4.37 -16.85
C SER A 240 -10.64 -4.50 -17.81
N ASP A 241 -10.48 -5.67 -18.43
CA ASP A 241 -9.41 -5.86 -19.44
C ASP A 241 -9.54 -4.84 -20.57
N THR A 242 -10.76 -4.60 -21.06
CA THR A 242 -11.02 -3.60 -22.12
C THR A 242 -10.58 -2.19 -21.69
N THR A 243 -10.99 -1.75 -20.49
CA THR A 243 -10.60 -0.44 -19.97
C THR A 243 -9.08 -0.35 -19.76
N PHE A 244 -8.47 -1.43 -19.29
CA PHE A 244 -7.02 -1.48 -19.10
C PHE A 244 -6.27 -1.40 -20.43
N ASP A 245 -6.71 -2.13 -21.46
CA ASP A 245 -6.11 -2.11 -22.78
C ASP A 245 -6.25 -0.73 -23.46
N GLU A 246 -7.41 -0.06 -23.30
CA GLU A 246 -7.61 1.31 -23.76
C GLU A 246 -6.61 2.27 -23.11
N VAL A 247 -6.44 2.13 -21.80
CA VAL A 247 -5.54 2.96 -21.00
C VAL A 247 -4.08 2.69 -21.35
N VAL A 248 -3.69 1.41 -21.49
CA VAL A 248 -2.35 0.98 -21.90
C VAL A 248 -2.03 1.45 -23.32
N GLY A 249 -3.05 1.57 -24.18
CA GLY A 249 -2.91 2.10 -25.55
C GLY A 249 -2.31 3.51 -25.65
N TYR A 250 -2.30 4.29 -24.56
CA TYR A 250 -1.59 5.59 -24.47
C TYR A 250 -0.09 5.43 -24.16
N LEU A 251 0.37 4.26 -23.71
CA LEU A 251 1.79 4.00 -23.52
C LEU A 251 2.48 3.84 -24.88
N LYS A 252 3.77 4.13 -24.93
CA LYS A 252 4.58 3.86 -26.13
C LYS A 252 4.67 2.34 -26.37
N LYS A 253 4.70 1.94 -27.63
CA LYS A 253 4.74 0.51 -28.02
C LYS A 253 5.77 -0.33 -27.26
N PRO A 254 7.04 0.09 -27.07
CA PRO A 254 8.01 -0.68 -26.29
C PRO A 254 7.60 -0.85 -24.82
N GLN A 255 6.93 0.14 -24.23
CA GLN A 255 6.42 0.04 -22.87
C GLN A 255 5.28 -0.97 -22.76
N VAL A 256 4.40 -1.05 -23.76
CA VAL A 256 3.33 -2.06 -23.83
C VAL A 256 3.93 -3.46 -23.90
N GLU A 257 4.89 -3.70 -24.79
CA GLU A 257 5.57 -5.01 -24.91
C GLU A 257 6.24 -5.43 -23.61
N THR A 258 6.91 -4.49 -22.93
CA THR A 258 7.56 -4.74 -21.64
C THR A 258 6.53 -5.01 -20.55
N LEU A 259 5.43 -4.25 -20.50
CA LEU A 259 4.33 -4.49 -19.56
C LEU A 259 3.81 -5.92 -19.66
N TYR A 260 3.53 -6.40 -20.87
CA TYR A 260 3.03 -7.77 -21.05
C TYR A 260 4.09 -8.86 -20.78
N ARG A 261 5.38 -8.56 -20.95
CA ARG A 261 6.47 -9.46 -20.53
C ARG A 261 6.44 -9.76 -19.04
N HIS A 262 6.05 -8.77 -18.21
CA HIS A 262 5.95 -8.92 -16.75
C HIS A 262 4.61 -9.50 -16.27
N LYS A 263 3.71 -9.88 -17.17
CA LYS A 263 2.38 -10.41 -16.81
C LYS A 263 2.43 -11.61 -15.86
N ASP A 264 3.32 -12.57 -16.12
CA ASP A 264 3.43 -13.76 -15.27
C ASP A 264 4.00 -13.44 -13.88
N ALA A 265 5.00 -12.55 -13.81
CA ALA A 265 5.52 -12.07 -12.53
C ALA A 265 4.46 -11.31 -11.77
N SER A 266 3.64 -10.50 -12.44
CA SER A 266 2.56 -9.73 -11.81
C SER A 266 1.50 -10.61 -11.13
N LEU A 267 1.22 -11.80 -11.67
CA LEU A 267 0.27 -12.72 -11.03
C LEU A 267 0.73 -13.13 -9.63
N ILE A 268 2.02 -13.47 -9.48
CA ILE A 268 2.59 -13.85 -8.18
C ILE A 268 2.74 -12.63 -7.28
N PHE A 269 3.13 -11.49 -7.85
CA PHE A 269 3.23 -10.23 -7.11
C PHE A 269 1.87 -9.82 -6.51
N ASN A 270 0.82 -9.81 -7.32
CA ASN A 270 -0.53 -9.49 -6.89
C ASN A 270 -1.05 -10.49 -5.85
N PHE A 271 -0.76 -11.77 -6.02
CA PHE A 271 -1.07 -12.78 -5.02
C PHE A 271 -0.42 -12.46 -3.66
N ALA A 272 0.88 -12.13 -3.66
CA ALA A 272 1.61 -11.74 -2.46
C ALA A 272 1.00 -10.49 -1.80
N TYR A 273 0.69 -9.46 -2.61
CA TYR A 273 0.07 -8.23 -2.14
C TYR A 273 -1.29 -8.47 -1.45
N PHE A 274 -2.23 -9.18 -2.10
CA PHE A 274 -3.55 -9.42 -1.49
C PHE A 274 -3.46 -10.26 -0.22
N ASN A 275 -2.52 -11.19 -0.16
CA ASN A 275 -2.24 -11.93 1.08
C ASN A 275 -1.66 -11.02 2.18
N SER A 276 -0.80 -10.07 1.86
CA SER A 276 -0.34 -9.06 2.80
C SER A 276 -1.50 -8.25 3.39
N LYS A 277 -2.45 -7.82 2.55
CA LYS A 277 -3.66 -7.10 3.01
C LYS A 277 -4.53 -7.95 3.93
N ILE A 278 -4.75 -9.22 3.60
CA ILE A 278 -5.49 -10.15 4.46
C ILE A 278 -4.77 -10.34 5.79
N LEU A 279 -3.46 -10.54 5.77
CA LEU A 279 -2.64 -10.68 6.98
C LEU A 279 -2.70 -9.43 7.86
N SER A 280 -2.60 -8.25 7.26
CA SER A 280 -2.72 -6.98 7.97
C SER A 280 -4.07 -6.86 8.69
N GLU A 281 -5.18 -7.23 8.06
CA GLU A 281 -6.50 -7.24 8.71
C GLU A 281 -6.58 -8.27 9.84
N TYR A 282 -6.04 -9.47 9.66
CA TYR A 282 -6.04 -10.49 10.71
C TYR A 282 -5.18 -10.12 11.92
N ILE A 283 -3.94 -9.68 11.67
CA ILE A 283 -2.96 -9.43 12.73
C ILE A 283 -3.23 -8.08 13.40
N THR A 284 -3.50 -7.04 12.62
CA THR A 284 -3.52 -5.67 13.12
C THR A 284 -4.91 -5.21 13.56
N PHE A 285 -5.93 -5.52 12.78
CA PHE A 285 -7.26 -4.93 12.93
C PHE A 285 -8.32 -5.90 13.47
N GLY A 286 -7.99 -7.18 13.64
CA GLY A 286 -8.90 -8.18 14.16
C GLY A 286 -10.20 -8.27 13.37
N LEU A 287 -10.12 -8.30 12.04
CA LEU A 287 -11.27 -8.42 11.12
C LEU A 287 -12.25 -7.22 11.18
N ARG A 288 -11.73 -6.00 11.21
CA ARG A 288 -12.57 -4.79 11.32
C ARG A 288 -13.52 -4.56 10.16
N ASP A 289 -13.12 -4.94 8.93
CA ASP A 289 -13.92 -4.71 7.72
C ASP A 289 -14.14 -6.04 6.98
N PRO A 290 -15.23 -6.76 7.28
CA PRO A 290 -15.52 -8.04 6.64
C PRO A 290 -15.76 -7.91 5.12
N VAL A 291 -16.22 -6.76 4.64
CA VAL A 291 -16.46 -6.53 3.20
C VAL A 291 -15.14 -6.43 2.45
N LYS A 292 -14.22 -5.61 2.94
CA LYS A 292 -12.87 -5.51 2.36
C LYS A 292 -12.13 -6.83 2.42
N LEU A 293 -12.20 -7.51 3.57
CA LEU A 293 -11.56 -8.80 3.74
C LEU A 293 -12.07 -9.81 2.70
N LYS A 294 -13.37 -9.88 2.47
CA LYS A 294 -13.97 -10.75 1.45
C LYS A 294 -13.46 -10.40 0.04
N ILE A 295 -13.34 -9.13 -0.30
CA ILE A 295 -12.80 -8.70 -1.60
C ILE A 295 -11.35 -9.19 -1.75
N TRP A 296 -10.51 -8.99 -0.75
CA TRP A 296 -9.10 -9.43 -0.81
C TRP A 296 -8.96 -10.95 -0.86
N ILE A 297 -9.78 -11.69 -0.13
CA ILE A 297 -9.81 -13.15 -0.18
C ILE A 297 -10.21 -13.63 -1.58
N ASN A 298 -11.24 -13.06 -2.19
CA ASN A 298 -11.65 -13.40 -3.55
C ASN A 298 -10.53 -13.10 -4.58
N LYS A 299 -9.85 -11.96 -4.45
CA LYS A 299 -8.70 -11.61 -5.29
C LYS A 299 -7.53 -12.58 -5.07
N SER A 300 -7.20 -12.88 -3.82
CA SER A 300 -6.15 -13.85 -3.48
C SER A 300 -6.45 -15.23 -4.06
N GLU A 301 -7.69 -15.74 -3.93
CA GLU A 301 -8.12 -17.00 -4.53
C GLU A 301 -8.00 -17.00 -6.06
N PHE A 302 -8.44 -15.90 -6.70
CA PHE A 302 -8.31 -15.74 -8.14
C PHE A 302 -6.85 -15.90 -8.60
N PHE A 303 -5.92 -15.16 -7.96
CA PHE A 303 -4.50 -15.27 -8.29
C PHE A 303 -3.93 -16.63 -7.92
N TYR A 304 -4.32 -17.22 -6.80
CA TYR A 304 -3.93 -18.57 -6.42
C TYR A 304 -4.27 -19.59 -7.52
N THR A 305 -5.50 -19.55 -8.03
CA THR A 305 -5.93 -20.43 -9.12
C THR A 305 -5.11 -20.24 -10.39
N LYS A 306 -4.67 -19.00 -10.68
CA LYS A 306 -3.84 -18.72 -11.86
C LYS A 306 -2.39 -19.20 -11.74
N ILE A 307 -1.84 -19.27 -10.52
CA ILE A 307 -0.41 -19.52 -10.30
C ILE A 307 -0.10 -20.83 -9.59
N GLN A 308 -1.09 -21.61 -9.18
CA GLN A 308 -0.88 -22.83 -8.39
C GLN A 308 0.11 -23.83 -9.05
N ASN A 309 0.08 -23.96 -10.37
CA ASN A 309 1.04 -24.78 -11.11
C ASN A 309 2.48 -24.25 -11.05
N LYS A 310 2.65 -22.94 -10.81
CA LYS A 310 3.95 -22.28 -10.69
C LYS A 310 4.51 -22.39 -9.27
N LEU A 311 3.65 -22.66 -8.29
CA LEU A 311 4.04 -22.74 -6.87
C LEU A 311 4.42 -24.17 -6.44
N PHE A 312 4.22 -25.20 -7.28
CA PHE A 312 4.54 -26.60 -6.97
C PHE A 312 3.98 -27.07 -5.63
N ILE A 313 2.67 -26.87 -5.40
CA ILE A 313 2.01 -27.10 -4.11
C ILE A 313 1.66 -28.57 -3.91
N GLU A 314 1.88 -29.11 -2.72
CA GLU A 314 1.41 -30.42 -2.33
C GLU A 314 -0.13 -30.48 -2.28
N LYS A 315 -0.72 -31.62 -2.67
CA LYS A 315 -2.19 -31.80 -2.72
C LYS A 315 -2.88 -31.57 -1.38
N SER A 316 -2.24 -31.93 -0.26
CA SER A 316 -2.76 -31.71 1.09
C SER A 316 -2.88 -30.24 1.43
N LEU A 317 -1.87 -29.46 1.11
CA LEU A 317 -1.85 -28.01 1.33
C LEU A 317 -2.80 -27.29 0.36
N ASP A 318 -2.86 -27.71 -0.91
CA ASP A 318 -3.80 -27.19 -1.90
C ASP A 318 -5.25 -27.33 -1.40
N LYS A 319 -5.62 -28.51 -0.89
CA LYS A 319 -6.93 -28.75 -0.33
C LYS A 319 -7.22 -27.81 0.84
N LEU A 320 -6.30 -27.68 1.80
CA LEU A 320 -6.47 -26.81 2.97
C LEU A 320 -6.68 -25.34 2.58
N ILE A 321 -5.96 -24.87 1.56
CA ILE A 321 -6.08 -23.50 1.07
C ILE A 321 -7.42 -23.28 0.38
N ARG A 322 -7.88 -24.23 -0.45
CA ARG A 322 -9.19 -24.17 -1.11
C ARG A 322 -10.34 -24.20 -0.11
N ASP A 323 -10.25 -25.07 0.91
CA ASP A 323 -11.23 -25.11 1.99
C ASP A 323 -11.27 -23.78 2.74
N PHE A 324 -10.12 -23.14 2.98
CA PHE A 324 -10.07 -21.80 3.56
C PHE A 324 -10.81 -20.76 2.70
N TYR A 325 -10.54 -20.69 1.39
CA TYR A 325 -11.22 -19.75 0.52
C TYR A 325 -12.74 -20.04 0.42
N TYR A 326 -13.12 -21.30 0.44
CA TYR A 326 -14.54 -21.69 0.42
C TYR A 326 -15.31 -21.17 1.65
N LEU A 327 -14.70 -21.17 2.83
CA LEU A 327 -15.34 -20.70 4.06
C LEU A 327 -15.60 -19.19 4.07
N TRP A 328 -14.97 -18.43 3.16
CA TRP A 328 -15.10 -16.97 3.08
C TRP A 328 -15.95 -16.49 1.89
N LYS A 329 -16.42 -17.40 1.08
CA LYS A 329 -17.36 -17.12 -0.02
C LYS A 329 -18.80 -17.03 0.50
#